data_5b9cb8be457af24ba69de051532b3889
#
_entry.id   5b9cb8be457af24ba69de051532b3889
#
_cell.length_a   1.000
_cell.length_b   1.000
_cell.length_c   1.000
_cell.angle_alpha   90.00
_cell.angle_beta   90.00
_cell.angle_gamma   90.00
#
_symmetry.space_group_name_H-M   'P 1'
#
loop_
_entity.id
_entity.type
_entity.pdbx_description
1 polymer ?
#
loop_
_entity_poly.entity_id
_entity_poly.type
_entity_poly.pdbx_seq_one_letter_code
_entity_poly.pdbx_strand_id
1 'polypeptide(L)'
;GTGQSSWDGIMRTTNMSVAGRTVVVAGYGWCGKGVAMRAKGLGANVIVTEVDPIKGIEAVFDGFRVMPMQEAAKHGDIFVTVTGCKDVITKPHMEVMKNGAVMCNAGHFDVEINKHHLEELSVVAPYEVRKNIMTYTMADGRKLNLLGEGRLVNLACGDGHPIEIMDLSFAMQFLAMKYLLD
;
A
#
# COMPACT_ATOMS: atom_id res chain seq x y z
N GLY A 1 11.07 7.94 -4.46
CA GLY A 1 10.05 8.90 -3.95
C GLY A 1 8.86 8.19 -3.34
N THR A 2 8.15 7.35 -4.12
CA THR A 2 6.88 6.71 -3.70
C THR A 2 7.01 5.92 -2.39
N GLY A 3 8.10 5.15 -2.21
CA GLY A 3 8.31 4.40 -0.96
C GLY A 3 8.38 5.28 0.26
N GLN A 4 9.09 6.41 0.19
CA GLN A 4 9.19 7.36 1.29
C GLN A 4 7.85 8.06 1.54
N SER A 5 7.25 8.66 0.52
CA SER A 5 6.02 9.45 0.66
C SER A 5 4.82 8.59 1.07
N SER A 6 4.75 7.31 0.65
CA SER A 6 3.70 6.40 1.11
C SER A 6 3.80 6.14 2.61
N TRP A 7 4.99 5.87 3.13
CA TRP A 7 5.19 5.66 4.57
C TRP A 7 4.96 6.95 5.37
N ASP A 8 5.32 8.10 4.82
CA ASP A 8 4.98 9.39 5.44
C ASP A 8 3.46 9.54 5.59
N GLY A 9 2.70 9.30 4.53
CA GLY A 9 1.24 9.32 4.57
C GLY A 9 0.63 8.31 5.54
N ILE A 10 1.09 7.06 5.53
CA ILE A 10 0.60 6.00 6.42
C ILE A 10 0.85 6.37 7.89
N MET A 11 2.08 6.73 8.25
CA MET A 11 2.44 7.05 9.64
C MET A 11 1.73 8.31 10.15
N ARG A 12 1.64 9.35 9.33
CA ARG A 12 0.94 10.60 9.66
C ARG A 12 -0.54 10.36 9.92
N THR A 13 -1.20 9.58 9.05
CA THR A 13 -2.63 9.33 9.16
C THR A 13 -2.98 8.40 10.31
N THR A 14 -2.21 7.33 10.50
CA THR A 14 -2.52 6.31 11.51
C THR A 14 -1.92 6.59 12.87
N ASN A 15 -0.76 7.27 12.92
CA ASN A 15 0.08 7.40 14.11
C ASN A 15 0.42 6.04 14.75
N MET A 16 0.60 5.00 13.92
CA MET A 16 0.92 3.63 14.37
C MET A 16 2.42 3.39 14.37
N SER A 17 2.91 2.59 15.33
CA SER A 17 4.24 2.01 15.22
C SER A 17 4.28 1.00 14.09
N VAL A 18 5.28 1.08 13.21
CA VAL A 18 5.52 0.13 12.13
C VAL A 18 6.41 -1.03 12.60
N ALA A 19 7.31 -0.75 13.55
CA ALA A 19 8.21 -1.74 14.10
C ALA A 19 7.45 -2.94 14.72
N GLY A 20 7.88 -4.14 14.37
CA GLY A 20 7.29 -5.40 14.81
C GLY A 20 6.01 -5.83 14.08
N ARG A 21 5.41 -4.96 13.27
CA ARG A 21 4.23 -5.32 12.47
C ARG A 21 4.60 -6.09 11.21
N THR A 22 3.66 -6.89 10.74
CA THR A 22 3.77 -7.54 9.43
C THR A 22 3.18 -6.63 8.36
N VAL A 23 4.02 -6.22 7.42
CA VAL A 23 3.64 -5.40 6.27
C VAL A 23 3.61 -6.27 5.02
N VAL A 24 2.47 -6.31 4.35
CA VAL A 24 2.29 -6.98 3.06
C VAL A 24 2.38 -5.93 1.96
N VAL A 25 3.35 -6.08 1.07
CA VAL A 25 3.52 -5.23 -0.11
C VAL A 25 3.10 -6.04 -1.34
N ALA A 26 2.02 -5.61 -1.99
CA ALA A 26 1.53 -6.25 -3.21
C ALA A 26 2.13 -5.55 -4.44
N GLY A 27 3.03 -6.24 -5.11
CA GLY A 27 3.84 -5.76 -6.22
C GLY A 27 5.29 -5.47 -5.83
N TYR A 28 6.24 -5.87 -6.69
CA TYR A 28 7.67 -5.68 -6.46
C TYR A 28 8.37 -4.99 -7.64
N GLY A 29 7.65 -4.04 -8.29
CA GLY A 29 8.24 -3.07 -9.21
C GLY A 29 9.02 -1.99 -8.44
N TRP A 30 9.45 -0.93 -9.11
CA TRP A 30 10.21 0.16 -8.49
C TRP A 30 9.54 0.76 -7.25
N CYS A 31 8.23 0.98 -7.31
CA CYS A 31 7.48 1.48 -6.15
C CYS A 31 7.42 0.45 -5.03
N GLY A 32 7.14 -0.81 -5.35
CA GLY A 32 7.07 -1.91 -4.38
C GLY A 32 8.38 -2.14 -3.66
N LYS A 33 9.51 -2.14 -4.39
CA LYS A 33 10.86 -2.20 -3.80
C LYS A 33 11.08 -1.06 -2.79
N GLY A 34 10.73 0.17 -3.18
CA GLY A 34 10.86 1.33 -2.29
C GLY A 34 10.01 1.22 -1.03
N VAL A 35 8.75 0.76 -1.16
CA VAL A 35 7.84 0.56 -0.02
C VAL A 35 8.35 -0.55 0.90
N ALA A 36 8.76 -1.69 0.35
CA ALA A 36 9.26 -2.84 1.11
C ALA A 36 10.55 -2.51 1.89
N MET A 37 11.51 -1.87 1.23
CA MET A 37 12.78 -1.47 1.85
C MET A 37 12.56 -0.45 2.98
N ARG A 38 11.67 0.51 2.80
CA ARG A 38 11.33 1.48 3.85
C ARG A 38 10.63 0.83 5.03
N ALA A 39 9.68 -0.09 4.77
CA ALA A 39 9.04 -0.88 5.82
C ALA A 39 10.06 -1.65 6.67
N LYS A 40 11.01 -2.33 5.99
CA LYS A 40 12.12 -3.05 6.65
C LYS A 40 12.97 -2.11 7.49
N GLY A 41 13.31 -0.92 6.95
CA GLY A 41 14.06 0.10 7.68
C GLY A 41 13.33 0.67 8.90
N LEU A 42 11.99 0.65 8.89
CA LEU A 42 11.15 1.01 10.04
C LEU A 42 10.94 -0.15 11.05
N GLY A 43 11.59 -1.30 10.82
CA GLY A 43 11.53 -2.45 11.72
C GLY A 43 10.34 -3.38 11.47
N ALA A 44 9.69 -3.33 10.33
CA ALA A 44 8.60 -4.24 9.98
C ALA A 44 9.10 -5.62 9.54
N ASN A 45 8.24 -6.63 9.75
CA ASN A 45 8.34 -7.93 9.09
C ASN A 45 7.65 -7.84 7.72
N VAL A 46 8.43 -7.82 6.64
CA VAL A 46 7.87 -7.59 5.30
C VAL A 46 7.60 -8.89 4.58
N ILE A 47 6.40 -8.97 3.99
CA ILE A 47 5.97 -10.00 3.05
C ILE A 47 5.70 -9.31 1.72
N VAL A 48 6.21 -9.86 0.63
CA VAL A 48 5.94 -9.40 -0.73
C VAL A 48 5.02 -10.39 -1.41
N THR A 49 4.01 -9.90 -2.13
CA THR A 49 3.20 -10.70 -3.04
C THR A 49 3.45 -10.22 -4.47
N GLU A 50 3.79 -11.14 -5.37
CA GLU A 50 4.14 -10.81 -6.74
C GLU A 50 3.71 -11.95 -7.68
N VAL A 51 3.25 -11.60 -8.88
CA VAL A 51 2.86 -12.56 -9.92
C VAL A 51 3.96 -12.83 -10.93
N ASP A 52 4.89 -11.88 -11.10
CA ASP A 52 6.08 -12.05 -11.92
C ASP A 52 7.14 -12.85 -11.13
N PRO A 53 7.50 -14.07 -11.59
CA PRO A 53 8.44 -14.91 -10.86
C PRO A 53 9.84 -14.30 -10.76
N ILE A 54 10.26 -13.49 -11.73
CA ILE A 54 11.58 -12.84 -11.69
C ILE A 54 11.61 -11.81 -10.57
N LYS A 55 10.59 -10.97 -10.47
CA LYS A 55 10.46 -9.99 -9.39
C LYS A 55 10.27 -10.64 -8.02
N GLY A 56 9.56 -11.79 -8.01
CA GLY A 56 9.45 -12.60 -6.79
C GLY A 56 10.81 -13.11 -6.31
N ILE A 57 11.67 -13.60 -7.23
CA ILE A 57 13.04 -14.03 -6.92
C ILE A 57 13.90 -12.84 -6.46
N GLU A 58 13.79 -11.69 -7.12
CA GLU A 58 14.47 -10.47 -6.68
C GLU A 58 14.11 -10.10 -5.23
N ALA A 59 12.82 -10.18 -4.88
CA ALA A 59 12.36 -9.92 -3.52
C ALA A 59 12.97 -10.89 -2.50
N VAL A 60 13.11 -12.17 -2.86
CA VAL A 60 13.78 -13.17 -2.00
C VAL A 60 15.25 -12.83 -1.81
N PHE A 61 15.97 -12.43 -2.87
CA PHE A 61 17.37 -12.03 -2.76
C PHE A 61 17.58 -10.74 -1.95
N ASP A 62 16.59 -9.84 -1.95
CA ASP A 62 16.58 -8.65 -1.09
C ASP A 62 16.22 -8.97 0.37
N GLY A 63 15.99 -10.26 0.68
CA GLY A 63 15.74 -10.79 2.02
C GLY A 63 14.30 -10.62 2.49
N PHE A 64 13.33 -10.63 1.59
CA PHE A 64 11.91 -10.61 1.91
C PHE A 64 11.29 -12.01 1.80
N ARG A 65 10.25 -12.24 2.59
CA ARG A 65 9.38 -13.41 2.42
C ARG A 65 8.46 -13.14 1.23
N VAL A 66 8.29 -14.14 0.35
CA VAL A 66 7.40 -14.04 -0.81
C VAL A 66 6.36 -15.14 -0.71
N MET A 67 5.09 -14.80 -0.90
CA MET A 67 3.98 -15.76 -0.89
C MET A 67 2.77 -15.19 -1.64
N PRO A 68 1.79 -16.03 -2.06
CA PRO A 68 0.53 -15.58 -2.63
C PRO A 68 -0.28 -14.71 -1.65
N MET A 69 -1.10 -13.79 -2.17
CA MET A 69 -1.92 -12.88 -1.36
C MET A 69 -2.86 -13.63 -0.40
N GLN A 70 -3.45 -14.75 -0.82
CA GLN A 70 -4.31 -15.58 0.04
C GLN A 70 -3.62 -16.04 1.32
N GLU A 71 -2.33 -16.33 1.26
CA GLU A 71 -1.56 -16.68 2.44
C GLU A 71 -1.11 -15.44 3.21
N ALA A 72 -0.60 -14.44 2.50
CA ALA A 72 -0.14 -13.19 3.09
C ALA A 72 -1.25 -12.45 3.86
N ALA A 73 -2.50 -12.53 3.39
CA ALA A 73 -3.66 -11.90 4.02
C ALA A 73 -3.90 -12.34 5.48
N LYS A 74 -3.55 -13.58 5.81
CA LYS A 74 -3.68 -14.12 7.17
C LYS A 74 -2.65 -13.52 8.15
N HIS A 75 -1.55 -12.99 7.65
CA HIS A 75 -0.41 -12.55 8.45
C HIS A 75 -0.28 -11.03 8.54
N GLY A 76 -0.80 -10.30 7.56
CA GLY A 76 -0.63 -8.86 7.43
C GLY A 76 -1.33 -8.04 8.54
N ASP A 77 -0.66 -7.03 9.02
CA ASP A 77 -1.23 -5.96 9.85
C ASP A 77 -1.44 -4.68 9.00
N ILE A 78 -0.55 -4.45 8.03
CA ILE A 78 -0.63 -3.33 7.08
C ILE A 78 -0.45 -3.89 5.67
N PHE A 79 -1.32 -3.51 4.74
CA PHE A 79 -1.29 -3.91 3.34
C PHE A 79 -1.08 -2.67 2.47
N VAL A 80 -0.08 -2.71 1.59
CA VAL A 80 0.21 -1.64 0.64
C VAL A 80 0.19 -2.20 -0.77
N THR A 81 -0.77 -1.80 -1.59
CA THR A 81 -0.85 -2.20 -3.00
C THR A 81 -0.10 -1.21 -3.88
N VAL A 82 0.70 -1.72 -4.82
CA VAL A 82 1.55 -0.92 -5.72
C VAL A 82 1.71 -1.58 -7.10
N THR A 83 0.66 -2.26 -7.58
CA THR A 83 0.72 -3.06 -8.82
C THR A 83 0.27 -2.31 -10.05
N GLY A 84 -0.61 -1.33 -9.91
CA GLY A 84 -1.34 -0.72 -11.02
C GLY A 84 -2.43 -1.61 -11.63
N CYS A 85 -2.70 -2.79 -11.03
CA CYS A 85 -3.70 -3.74 -11.49
C CYS A 85 -5.00 -3.61 -10.68
N LYS A 86 -6.11 -3.97 -11.30
CA LYS A 86 -7.41 -4.00 -10.62
C LYS A 86 -7.54 -5.25 -9.74
N ASP A 87 -8.29 -5.13 -8.63
CA ASP A 87 -8.73 -6.27 -7.78
C ASP A 87 -7.58 -7.10 -7.19
N VAL A 88 -6.55 -6.44 -6.70
CA VAL A 88 -5.41 -7.08 -6.03
C VAL A 88 -5.80 -7.60 -4.64
N ILE A 89 -6.57 -6.81 -3.89
CA ILE A 89 -7.19 -7.23 -2.63
C ILE A 89 -8.70 -7.31 -2.81
N THR A 90 -9.24 -8.52 -2.65
CA THR A 90 -10.64 -8.85 -2.88
C THR A 90 -11.24 -9.57 -1.68
N LYS A 91 -12.54 -9.86 -1.73
CA LYS A 91 -13.33 -10.47 -0.65
C LYS A 91 -12.65 -11.68 0.03
N PRO A 92 -12.14 -12.72 -0.70
CA PRO A 92 -11.48 -13.85 -0.05
C PRO A 92 -10.27 -13.48 0.81
N HIS A 93 -9.56 -12.40 0.43
CA HIS A 93 -8.42 -11.89 1.20
C HIS A 93 -8.90 -11.18 2.47
N MET A 94 -9.94 -10.35 2.36
CA MET A 94 -10.51 -9.58 3.46
C MET A 94 -11.14 -10.46 4.53
N GLU A 95 -11.75 -11.58 4.12
CA GLU A 95 -12.40 -12.55 5.03
C GLU A 95 -11.41 -13.18 6.02
N VAL A 96 -10.12 -13.26 5.68
CA VAL A 96 -9.08 -13.89 6.50
C VAL A 96 -8.11 -12.90 7.16
N MET A 97 -8.27 -11.60 6.89
CA MET A 97 -7.45 -10.56 7.50
C MET A 97 -7.67 -10.48 9.01
N LYS A 98 -6.65 -10.04 9.72
CA LYS A 98 -6.70 -9.80 11.16
C LYS A 98 -7.65 -8.63 11.51
N ASN A 99 -8.19 -8.67 12.73
CA ASN A 99 -8.87 -7.52 13.27
C ASN A 99 -7.92 -6.31 13.36
N GLY A 100 -8.39 -5.17 12.88
CA GLY A 100 -7.62 -3.93 12.86
C GLY A 100 -6.65 -3.80 11.69
N ALA A 101 -6.66 -4.75 10.73
CA ALA A 101 -5.83 -4.66 9.54
C ALA A 101 -6.06 -3.33 8.80
N VAL A 102 -4.97 -2.75 8.32
CA VAL A 102 -4.96 -1.48 7.60
C VAL A 102 -4.58 -1.73 6.15
N MET A 103 -5.41 -1.29 5.23
CA MET A 103 -5.16 -1.37 3.79
C MET A 103 -4.93 0.03 3.23
N CYS A 104 -3.96 0.18 2.34
CA CYS A 104 -3.74 1.41 1.59
C CYS A 104 -3.19 1.11 0.20
N ASN A 105 -3.43 2.04 -0.71
CA ASN A 105 -2.98 1.95 -2.08
C ASN A 105 -1.92 3.03 -2.36
N ALA A 106 -0.83 2.64 -2.99
CA ALA A 106 0.19 3.53 -3.53
C ALA A 106 0.35 3.35 -5.06
N GLY A 107 -0.52 2.57 -5.69
CA GLY A 107 -0.68 2.49 -7.13
C GLY A 107 -1.50 3.65 -7.67
N HIS A 108 -1.47 3.86 -8.99
CA HIS A 108 -2.01 5.09 -9.61
C HIS A 108 -3.52 5.24 -9.44
N PHE A 109 -4.29 4.15 -9.59
CA PHE A 109 -5.75 4.18 -9.52
C PHE A 109 -6.28 3.51 -8.25
N ASP A 110 -7.43 3.97 -7.77
CA ASP A 110 -8.11 3.46 -6.57
C ASP A 110 -8.91 2.16 -6.81
N VAL A 111 -8.38 1.29 -7.66
CA VAL A 111 -9.02 0.04 -8.10
C VAL A 111 -8.33 -1.22 -7.60
N GLU A 112 -7.15 -1.09 -6.97
CA GLU A 112 -6.37 -2.23 -6.49
C GLU A 112 -7.02 -2.92 -5.29
N ILE A 113 -7.65 -2.14 -4.39
CA ILE A 113 -8.43 -2.65 -3.27
C ILE A 113 -9.90 -2.55 -3.64
N ASN A 114 -10.59 -3.68 -3.71
CA ASN A 114 -11.99 -3.71 -4.10
C ASN A 114 -12.89 -3.17 -3.00
N LYS A 115 -13.29 -1.91 -3.11
CA LYS A 115 -14.15 -1.22 -2.13
C LYS A 115 -15.55 -1.80 -2.04
N HIS A 116 -16.10 -2.25 -3.17
CA HIS A 116 -17.42 -2.88 -3.20
C HIS A 116 -17.46 -4.16 -2.33
N HIS A 117 -16.41 -4.98 -2.41
CA HIS A 117 -16.28 -6.15 -1.54
C HIS A 117 -16.15 -5.79 -0.05
N LEU A 118 -15.50 -4.67 0.29
CA LEU A 118 -15.47 -4.17 1.68
C LEU A 118 -16.85 -3.75 2.16
N GLU A 119 -17.61 -3.05 1.31
CA GLU A 119 -18.98 -2.61 1.60
C GLU A 119 -19.93 -3.81 1.76
N GLU A 120 -19.83 -4.82 0.89
CA GLU A 120 -20.61 -6.07 1.01
C GLU A 120 -20.33 -6.84 2.30
N LEU A 121 -19.08 -6.85 2.76
CA LEU A 121 -18.67 -7.55 3.98
C LEU A 121 -19.02 -6.79 5.25
N SER A 122 -19.25 -5.50 5.16
CA SER A 122 -19.56 -4.65 6.32
C SER A 122 -21.00 -4.80 6.75
N VAL A 123 -21.23 -5.18 8.01
CA VAL A 123 -22.58 -5.36 8.57
C VAL A 123 -23.21 -4.06 9.07
N VAL A 124 -22.43 -2.99 9.14
CA VAL A 124 -22.89 -1.63 9.45
C VAL A 124 -22.35 -0.67 8.41
N ALA A 125 -22.97 0.51 8.29
CA ALA A 125 -22.46 1.54 7.40
C ALA A 125 -20.99 1.87 7.74
N PRO A 126 -20.08 1.92 6.76
CA PRO A 126 -18.72 2.33 6.99
C PRO A 126 -18.65 3.73 7.59
N TYR A 127 -17.73 3.96 8.49
CA TYR A 127 -17.57 5.26 9.15
C TYR A 127 -16.11 5.69 9.20
N GLU A 128 -15.90 7.00 9.16
CA GLU A 128 -14.57 7.60 9.29
C GLU A 128 -14.20 7.67 10.78
N VAL A 129 -13.31 6.77 11.22
CA VAL A 129 -12.85 6.73 12.61
C VAL A 129 -11.83 7.82 12.92
N ARG A 130 -11.10 8.26 11.91
CA ARG A 130 -10.14 9.37 11.93
C ARG A 130 -10.01 9.88 10.50
N LYS A 131 -9.61 11.13 10.32
CA LYS A 131 -9.42 11.72 8.99
C LYS A 131 -8.64 10.79 8.07
N ASN A 132 -9.21 10.49 6.92
CA ASN A 132 -8.70 9.55 5.91
C ASN A 132 -8.62 8.08 6.34
N ILE A 133 -9.31 7.65 7.40
CA ILE A 133 -9.39 6.23 7.81
C ILE A 133 -10.85 5.82 7.84
N MET A 134 -11.28 5.08 6.82
CA MET A 134 -12.61 4.44 6.78
C MET A 134 -12.54 3.06 7.42
N THR A 135 -13.45 2.80 8.33
CA THR A 135 -13.56 1.52 9.06
C THR A 135 -14.80 0.76 8.60
N TYR A 136 -14.57 -0.51 8.30
CA TYR A 136 -15.59 -1.49 7.88
C TYR A 136 -15.68 -2.58 8.96
N THR A 137 -16.91 -2.86 9.43
CA THR A 137 -17.13 -3.84 10.50
C THR A 137 -17.66 -5.15 9.92
N MET A 138 -16.89 -6.21 10.05
CA MET A 138 -17.23 -7.55 9.56
C MET A 138 -18.28 -8.22 10.45
N ALA A 139 -18.97 -9.26 9.94
CA ALA A 139 -20.00 -9.99 10.66
C ALA A 139 -19.50 -10.64 11.97
N ASP A 140 -18.22 -11.00 12.04
CA ASP A 140 -17.59 -11.56 13.25
C ASP A 140 -17.08 -10.49 14.24
N GLY A 141 -17.36 -9.21 13.97
CA GLY A 141 -16.95 -8.08 14.80
C GLY A 141 -15.54 -7.54 14.50
N ARG A 142 -14.77 -8.18 13.62
CA ARG A 142 -13.49 -7.64 13.18
C ARG A 142 -13.69 -6.31 12.44
N LYS A 143 -12.70 -5.43 12.55
CA LYS A 143 -12.68 -4.15 11.85
C LYS A 143 -11.53 -4.14 10.85
N LEU A 144 -11.82 -3.77 9.62
CA LEU A 144 -10.83 -3.52 8.57
C LEU A 144 -10.81 -2.03 8.26
N ASN A 145 -9.62 -1.48 8.06
CA ASN A 145 -9.44 -0.05 7.87
C ASN A 145 -8.86 0.22 6.47
N LEU A 146 -9.42 1.18 5.76
CA LEU A 146 -8.96 1.62 4.45
C LEU A 146 -8.50 3.07 4.54
N LEU A 147 -7.25 3.34 4.16
CA LEU A 147 -6.69 4.68 4.14
C LEU A 147 -6.99 5.40 2.83
N GLY A 148 -7.32 6.68 2.93
CA GLY A 148 -7.52 7.57 1.79
C GLY A 148 -8.56 7.10 0.80
N GLU A 149 -9.52 6.28 1.23
CA GLU A 149 -10.54 5.65 0.37
C GLU A 149 -9.94 4.83 -0.79
N GLY A 150 -8.77 4.25 -0.60
CA GLY A 150 -8.06 3.49 -1.65
C GLY A 150 -7.34 4.35 -2.70
N ARG A 151 -7.40 5.68 -2.59
CA ARG A 151 -6.62 6.59 -3.42
C ARG A 151 -5.13 6.52 -3.07
N LEU A 152 -4.28 7.12 -3.88
CA LEU A 152 -2.85 7.25 -3.64
C LEU A 152 -2.57 7.76 -2.22
N VAL A 153 -2.11 6.87 -1.33
CA VAL A 153 -1.91 7.17 0.10
C VAL A 153 -0.92 8.30 0.34
N ASN A 154 0.09 8.43 -0.50
CA ASN A 154 1.09 9.48 -0.40
C ASN A 154 0.54 10.88 -0.72
N LEU A 155 -0.54 10.98 -1.49
CA LEU A 155 -1.21 12.23 -1.83
C LEU A 155 -2.46 12.46 -0.97
N ALA A 156 -3.27 11.42 -0.76
CA ALA A 156 -4.50 11.54 0.04
C ALA A 156 -4.22 11.74 1.54
N CYS A 157 -3.13 11.15 2.02
CA CYS A 157 -2.77 11.11 3.44
C CYS A 157 -1.46 11.82 3.78
N GLY A 158 -0.74 12.34 2.78
CA GLY A 158 0.55 13.02 2.92
C GLY A 158 0.70 14.16 1.91
N ASP A 159 1.90 14.68 1.81
CA ASP A 159 2.23 15.83 0.96
C ASP A 159 2.85 15.41 -0.40
N GLY A 160 2.86 14.10 -0.70
CA GLY A 160 3.49 13.55 -1.90
C GLY A 160 5.02 13.46 -1.80
N HIS A 161 5.69 13.56 -2.95
CA HIS A 161 7.15 13.46 -2.97
C HIS A 161 7.82 14.72 -2.42
N PRO A 162 8.96 14.57 -1.69
CA PRO A 162 9.79 15.69 -1.27
C PRO A 162 10.23 16.54 -2.47
N ILE A 163 10.45 17.84 -2.22
CA ILE A 163 10.80 18.82 -3.26
C ILE A 163 12.11 18.46 -3.98
N GLU A 164 13.07 17.87 -3.28
CA GLU A 164 14.36 17.47 -3.84
C GLU A 164 14.21 16.38 -4.92
N ILE A 165 13.22 15.48 -4.75
CA ILE A 165 12.89 14.45 -5.74
C ILE A 165 12.13 15.08 -6.92
N MET A 166 11.23 16.02 -6.63
CA MET A 166 10.44 16.69 -7.66
C MET A 166 11.28 17.64 -8.51
N ASP A 167 12.25 18.32 -7.91
CA ASP A 167 13.19 19.18 -8.62
C ASP A 167 13.95 18.43 -9.71
N LEU A 168 14.50 17.25 -9.38
CA LEU A 168 15.15 16.39 -10.37
C LEU A 168 14.18 15.98 -11.49
N SER A 169 12.95 15.61 -11.14
CA SER A 169 11.93 15.20 -12.11
C SER A 169 11.56 16.36 -13.05
N PHE A 170 11.38 17.56 -12.52
CA PHE A 170 11.05 18.74 -13.32
C PHE A 170 12.22 19.18 -14.20
N ALA A 171 13.45 19.11 -13.69
CA ALA A 171 14.64 19.40 -14.49
C ALA A 171 14.74 18.45 -15.70
N MET A 172 14.52 17.15 -15.50
CA MET A 172 14.53 16.17 -16.58
C MET A 172 13.40 16.41 -17.59
N GLN A 173 12.20 16.77 -17.13
CA GLN A 173 11.08 17.10 -18.02
C GLN A 173 11.40 18.35 -18.87
N PHE A 174 11.96 19.39 -18.23
CA PHE A 174 12.36 20.61 -18.92
C PHE A 174 13.43 20.34 -19.99
N LEU A 175 14.47 19.59 -19.65
CA LEU A 175 15.54 19.23 -20.59
C LEU A 175 15.02 18.37 -21.76
N ALA A 176 14.09 17.44 -21.48
CA ALA A 176 13.46 16.65 -22.53
C ALA A 176 12.63 17.52 -23.51
N MET A 177 11.85 18.47 -22.97
CA MET A 177 11.11 19.42 -23.82
C MET A 177 12.07 20.28 -24.67
N LYS A 178 13.15 20.79 -24.07
CA LYS A 178 14.16 21.55 -24.81
C LYS A 178 14.75 20.72 -25.94
N TYR A 179 15.16 19.48 -25.67
CA TYR A 179 15.71 18.56 -26.68
C TYR A 179 14.77 18.30 -27.85
N LEU A 180 13.46 18.32 -27.63
CA LEU A 180 12.48 18.10 -28.68
C LEU A 180 12.23 19.37 -29.53
N LEU A 181 12.61 20.55 -29.03
CA LEU A 181 12.42 21.84 -29.72
C LEU A 181 13.66 22.30 -30.49
N ASP A 182 14.84 21.80 -30.13
CA ASP A 182 16.12 22.05 -30.83
C ASP A 182 16.28 21.06 -32.01
#